data_23e98ddee631f871fd7f3785eb86fac1
#
_entry.id   23e98ddee631f871fd7f3785eb86fac1
#
_cell.length_a   1.000
_cell.length_b   1.000
_cell.length_c   1.000
_cell.angle_alpha   90.00
_cell.angle_beta   90.00
_cell.angle_gamma   90.00
#
_symmetry.space_group_name_H-M   'P 1'
#
loop_
_entity.id
_entity.type
_entity.pdbx_description
1 polymer ?
#
loop_
_entity_poly.entity_id
_entity_poly.type
_entity_poly.pdbx_seq_one_letter_code
_entity_poly.pdbx_strand_id
1 'polypeptide(L)'
;MTITKLLLASIDEAYDRRSWHGTNLRGSLRGVTSGQAAWRPADDGHNIWELVVHAAFWKYDIRRRLGGEKGRSFALEGSNFWARPIEGTMAEWKADLLLLQREHDALRRAVEAFPAARWAKKAPGKPFMFEGLARGVAAHDLYHAGQIQLLKRLQN
;
A
#
# COMPACT_ATOMS: atom_id res chain seq x y z
N MET A 1 -6.89 16.77 18.79
CA MET A 1 -6.80 15.51 18.01
C MET A 1 -5.48 14.83 18.38
N THR A 2 -5.50 13.51 18.69
CA THR A 2 -4.26 12.78 19.01
C THR A 2 -3.46 12.45 17.76
N ILE A 3 -2.14 12.23 17.90
CA ILE A 3 -1.27 11.83 16.80
C ILE A 3 -1.78 10.54 16.13
N THR A 4 -2.22 9.54 16.91
CA THR A 4 -2.78 8.29 16.37
C THR A 4 -4.00 8.55 15.48
N LYS A 5 -4.92 9.42 15.90
CA LYS A 5 -6.10 9.79 15.10
C LYS A 5 -5.72 10.51 13.81
N LEU A 6 -4.70 11.38 13.85
CA LEU A 6 -4.20 12.07 12.67
C LEU A 6 -3.57 11.08 11.67
N LEU A 7 -2.75 10.15 12.16
CA LEU A 7 -2.11 9.13 11.33
C LEU A 7 -3.15 8.18 10.69
N LEU A 8 -4.16 7.76 11.46
CA LEU A 8 -5.27 6.95 10.94
C LEU A 8 -6.05 7.70 9.85
N ALA A 9 -6.38 8.96 10.07
CA ALA A 9 -7.06 9.78 9.07
C ALA A 9 -6.24 9.87 7.78
N SER A 10 -4.93 10.13 7.88
CA SER A 10 -4.05 10.21 6.70
C SER A 10 -3.97 8.87 5.94
N ILE A 11 -3.89 7.74 6.65
CA ILE A 11 -3.86 6.41 6.05
C ILE A 11 -5.20 6.09 5.37
N ASP A 12 -6.32 6.40 6.02
CA ASP A 12 -7.66 6.17 5.49
C ASP A 12 -7.93 7.03 4.24
N GLU A 13 -7.57 8.31 4.27
CA GLU A 13 -7.71 9.23 3.13
C GLU A 13 -6.85 8.82 1.95
N ALA A 14 -5.62 8.38 2.19
CA ALA A 14 -4.73 7.92 1.13
C ALA A 14 -5.21 6.61 0.49
N TYR A 15 -5.99 5.79 1.20
CA TYR A 15 -6.42 4.49 0.73
C TYR A 15 -7.81 4.48 0.11
N ASP A 16 -8.88 4.81 0.85
CA ASP A 16 -10.26 4.65 0.37
C ASP A 16 -11.26 5.73 0.85
N ARG A 17 -10.87 6.59 1.80
CA ARG A 17 -11.78 7.62 2.31
C ARG A 17 -11.76 8.87 1.44
N ARG A 18 -12.86 9.63 1.52
CA ARG A 18 -12.95 10.93 0.87
C ARG A 18 -11.90 11.89 1.46
N SER A 19 -11.16 12.56 0.57
CA SER A 19 -10.09 13.46 0.96
C SER A 19 -10.08 14.72 0.08
N TRP A 20 -9.36 15.74 0.53
CA TRP A 20 -9.16 16.96 -0.22
C TRP A 20 -8.30 16.76 -1.47
N HIS A 21 -7.30 15.85 -1.43
CA HIS A 21 -6.36 15.64 -2.53
C HIS A 21 -6.93 14.93 -3.76
N GLY A 22 -8.15 14.41 -3.69
CA GLY A 22 -8.80 13.71 -4.81
C GLY A 22 -8.65 12.19 -4.77
N THR A 23 -8.26 11.58 -5.89
CA THR A 23 -8.24 10.11 -6.02
C THR A 23 -7.19 9.47 -5.11
N ASN A 24 -7.63 8.54 -4.28
CA ASN A 24 -6.81 7.70 -3.43
C ASN A 24 -6.45 6.37 -4.10
N LEU A 25 -5.66 5.52 -3.42
CA LEU A 25 -5.17 4.28 -4.02
C LEU A 25 -6.31 3.37 -4.49
N ARG A 26 -7.29 3.10 -3.64
CA ARG A 26 -8.41 2.23 -3.99
C ARG A 26 -9.33 2.86 -5.06
N GLY A 27 -9.50 4.17 -5.01
CA GLY A 27 -10.20 4.93 -6.04
C GLY A 27 -9.54 4.83 -7.42
N SER A 28 -8.20 4.84 -7.46
CA SER A 28 -7.43 4.68 -8.70
C SER A 28 -7.60 3.30 -9.34
N LEU A 29 -7.89 2.28 -8.55
CA LEU A 29 -8.08 0.88 -8.99
C LEU A 29 -9.53 0.58 -9.42
N ARG A 30 -10.46 1.53 -9.23
CA ARG A 30 -11.87 1.30 -9.60
C ARG A 30 -12.02 1.02 -11.09
N GLY A 31 -12.67 -0.10 -11.42
CA GLY A 31 -12.97 -0.52 -12.78
C GLY A 31 -11.76 -1.06 -13.56
N VAL A 32 -10.59 -1.21 -12.95
CA VAL A 32 -9.43 -1.80 -13.61
C VAL A 32 -9.63 -3.30 -13.80
N THR A 33 -9.58 -3.75 -15.05
CA THR A 33 -9.61 -5.17 -15.41
C THR A 33 -8.23 -5.83 -15.25
N SER A 34 -8.18 -7.17 -15.25
CA SER A 34 -6.90 -7.90 -15.22
C SER A 34 -5.99 -7.56 -16.42
N GLY A 35 -6.56 -7.40 -17.60
CA GLY A 35 -5.82 -6.98 -18.80
C GLY A 35 -5.25 -5.57 -18.69
N GLN A 36 -6.03 -4.63 -18.17
CA GLN A 36 -5.54 -3.27 -17.92
C GLN A 36 -4.47 -3.23 -16.83
N ALA A 37 -4.62 -4.05 -15.78
CA ALA A 37 -3.63 -4.15 -14.71
C ALA A 37 -2.30 -4.75 -15.20
N ALA A 38 -2.35 -5.69 -16.13
CA ALA A 38 -1.20 -6.36 -16.71
C ALA A 38 -0.45 -5.52 -17.77
N TRP A 39 -1.13 -4.52 -18.36
CA TRP A 39 -0.54 -3.70 -19.41
C TRP A 39 0.69 -2.92 -18.92
N ARG A 40 1.73 -2.87 -19.75
CA ARG A 40 3.01 -2.22 -19.48
C ARG A 40 3.29 -1.11 -20.50
N PRO A 41 3.67 0.09 -20.06
CA PRO A 41 4.00 1.18 -21.00
C PRO A 41 5.33 0.97 -21.74
N ALA A 42 6.25 0.21 -21.12
CA ALA A 42 7.56 -0.15 -21.65
C ALA A 42 8.06 -1.42 -20.99
N ASP A 43 9.04 -2.10 -21.57
CA ASP A 43 9.53 -3.41 -21.11
C ASP A 43 10.08 -3.40 -19.67
N ASP A 44 10.67 -2.29 -19.25
CA ASP A 44 11.23 -2.08 -17.89
C ASP A 44 10.29 -1.33 -16.94
N GLY A 45 9.10 -0.90 -17.40
CA GLY A 45 8.11 -0.18 -16.61
C GLY A 45 7.28 -1.12 -15.73
N HIS A 46 6.94 -0.68 -14.52
CA HIS A 46 5.97 -1.39 -13.70
C HIS A 46 4.55 -1.22 -14.21
N ASN A 47 3.77 -2.31 -14.17
CA ASN A 47 2.35 -2.28 -14.46
C ASN A 47 1.51 -2.00 -13.19
N ILE A 48 0.21 -1.78 -13.35
CA ILE A 48 -0.71 -1.52 -12.24
C ILE A 48 -0.74 -2.69 -11.24
N TRP A 49 -0.67 -3.92 -11.74
CA TRP A 49 -0.72 -5.12 -10.90
C TRP A 49 0.46 -5.21 -9.94
N GLU A 50 1.66 -4.96 -10.45
CA GLU A 50 2.89 -4.92 -9.64
C GLU A 50 2.83 -3.83 -8.57
N LEU A 51 2.29 -2.66 -8.91
CA LEU A 51 2.10 -1.57 -7.94
C LEU A 51 1.13 -1.95 -6.81
N VAL A 52 0.09 -2.73 -7.09
CA VAL A 52 -0.86 -3.23 -6.08
C VAL A 52 -0.17 -4.15 -5.09
N VAL A 53 0.58 -5.14 -5.56
CA VAL A 53 1.30 -6.08 -4.68
C VAL A 53 2.41 -5.38 -3.91
N HIS A 54 3.11 -4.44 -4.54
CA HIS A 54 4.11 -3.60 -3.90
C HIS A 54 3.51 -2.74 -2.76
N ALA A 55 2.35 -2.11 -2.99
CA ALA A 55 1.66 -1.35 -1.95
C ALA A 55 1.22 -2.24 -0.78
N ALA A 56 0.73 -3.46 -1.06
CA ALA A 56 0.39 -4.45 -0.03
C ALA A 56 1.60 -4.82 0.83
N PHE A 57 2.76 -5.05 0.19
CA PHE A 57 4.00 -5.37 0.90
C PHE A 57 4.44 -4.25 1.85
N TRP A 58 4.40 -3.00 1.44
CA TRP A 58 4.82 -1.91 2.31
C TRP A 58 3.87 -1.68 3.47
N LYS A 59 2.57 -1.92 3.30
CA LYS A 59 1.61 -1.95 4.40
C LYS A 59 1.95 -3.06 5.40
N TYR A 60 2.25 -4.26 4.91
CA TYR A 60 2.73 -5.37 5.72
C TYR A 60 4.02 -5.03 6.47
N ASP A 61 5.06 -4.49 5.80
CA ASP A 61 6.35 -4.20 6.44
C ASP A 61 6.22 -3.15 7.56
N ILE A 62 5.42 -2.10 7.34
CA ILE A 62 5.18 -1.08 8.37
C ILE A 62 4.37 -1.68 9.53
N ARG A 63 3.29 -2.43 9.26
CA ARG A 63 2.51 -3.12 10.29
C ARG A 63 3.39 -4.02 11.16
N ARG A 64 4.22 -4.84 10.55
CA ARG A 64 5.15 -5.73 11.22
C ARG A 64 6.10 -4.97 12.14
N ARG A 65 6.63 -3.84 11.71
CA ARG A 65 7.52 -2.98 12.51
C ARG A 65 6.81 -2.33 13.70
N LEU A 66 5.58 -1.89 13.52
CA LEU A 66 4.75 -1.38 14.60
C LEU A 66 4.49 -2.45 15.67
N GLY A 67 4.18 -3.67 15.24
CA GLY A 67 3.96 -4.83 16.11
C GLY A 67 5.24 -5.38 16.77
N GLY A 68 6.44 -4.99 16.31
CA GLY A 68 7.68 -5.55 16.78
C GLY A 68 7.89 -7.01 16.37
N GLU A 69 7.20 -7.46 15.32
CA GLU A 69 7.25 -8.83 14.83
C GLU A 69 8.64 -9.16 14.26
N LYS A 70 9.21 -10.26 14.73
CA LYS A 70 10.45 -10.83 14.20
C LYS A 70 10.10 -11.86 13.13
N GLY A 71 10.82 -11.86 12.02
CA GLY A 71 10.57 -12.77 10.91
C GLY A 71 9.67 -12.17 9.83
N ARG A 72 9.38 -12.97 8.82
CA ARG A 72 8.60 -12.58 7.63
C ARG A 72 7.40 -13.52 7.50
N SER A 73 6.23 -12.91 7.33
CA SER A 73 4.96 -13.62 7.13
C SER A 73 4.13 -13.01 6.00
N PHE A 74 4.79 -12.33 5.05
CA PHE A 74 4.10 -11.86 3.85
C PHE A 74 3.67 -13.05 3.00
N ALA A 75 2.53 -12.92 2.34
CA ALA A 75 1.92 -14.01 1.57
C ALA A 75 2.77 -14.50 0.37
N LEU A 76 3.75 -13.68 -0.05
CA LEU A 76 4.64 -13.99 -1.17
C LEU A 76 6.10 -13.99 -0.71
N GLU A 77 6.90 -14.90 -1.24
CA GLU A 77 8.34 -14.89 -1.04
C GLU A 77 8.98 -13.72 -1.81
N GLY A 78 10.07 -13.20 -1.30
CA GLY A 78 10.74 -12.04 -1.88
C GLY A 78 10.40 -10.72 -1.20
N SER A 79 10.70 -9.59 -1.80
CA SER A 79 10.43 -8.28 -1.24
C SER A 79 10.35 -7.21 -2.32
N ASN A 80 9.65 -6.12 -2.00
CA ASN A 80 9.53 -4.90 -2.78
C ASN A 80 8.66 -5.05 -4.03
N PHE A 81 9.13 -5.72 -5.09
CA PHE A 81 8.37 -5.96 -6.32
C PHE A 81 8.32 -7.44 -6.68
N TRP A 82 7.23 -7.84 -7.26
CA TRP A 82 6.99 -9.18 -7.81
C TRP A 82 6.51 -9.06 -9.24
N ALA A 83 7.01 -9.90 -10.12
CA ALA A 83 6.49 -9.99 -11.49
C ALA A 83 5.00 -10.37 -11.46
N ARG A 84 4.17 -9.56 -12.08
CA ARG A 84 2.71 -9.76 -12.19
C ARG A 84 2.22 -9.35 -13.59
N PRO A 85 1.19 -9.99 -14.10
CA PRO A 85 0.58 -11.23 -13.57
C PRO A 85 1.46 -12.46 -13.77
N ILE A 86 1.12 -13.59 -13.14
CA ILE A 86 1.68 -14.90 -13.45
C ILE A 86 0.83 -15.56 -14.56
N GLU A 87 -0.47 -15.70 -14.32
CA GLU A 87 -1.43 -16.30 -15.25
C GLU A 87 -2.31 -15.27 -15.97
N GLY A 88 -2.45 -14.08 -15.43
CA GLY A 88 -3.24 -12.99 -16.00
C GLY A 88 -4.74 -13.14 -15.82
N THR A 89 -5.20 -14.05 -14.99
CA THR A 89 -6.62 -14.30 -14.78
C THR A 89 -7.29 -13.25 -13.92
N MET A 90 -8.60 -13.07 -14.08
CA MET A 90 -9.40 -12.21 -13.20
C MET A 90 -9.41 -12.73 -11.75
N ALA A 91 -9.31 -14.04 -11.54
CA ALA A 91 -9.24 -14.62 -10.20
C ALA A 91 -7.94 -14.23 -9.49
N GLU A 92 -6.81 -14.31 -10.18
CA GLU A 92 -5.50 -13.86 -9.67
C GLU A 92 -5.52 -12.35 -9.35
N TRP A 93 -6.07 -11.52 -10.24
CA TRP A 93 -6.22 -10.08 -10.00
C TRP A 93 -7.02 -9.78 -8.74
N LYS A 94 -8.18 -10.43 -8.57
CA LYS A 94 -9.01 -10.29 -7.37
C LYS A 94 -8.30 -10.74 -6.10
N ALA A 95 -7.50 -11.82 -6.18
CA ALA A 95 -6.72 -12.30 -5.05
C ALA A 95 -5.67 -11.26 -4.58
N ASP A 96 -4.97 -10.61 -5.51
CA ASP A 96 -3.97 -9.58 -5.18
C ASP A 96 -4.64 -8.28 -4.69
N LEU A 97 -5.80 -7.91 -5.20
CA LEU A 97 -6.60 -6.82 -4.64
C LEU A 97 -7.07 -7.11 -3.20
N LEU A 98 -7.45 -8.37 -2.92
CA LEU A 98 -7.81 -8.80 -1.58
C LEU A 98 -6.60 -8.82 -0.64
N LEU A 99 -5.42 -9.20 -1.12
CA LEU A 99 -4.17 -9.10 -0.38
C LEU A 99 -3.90 -7.64 0.05
N LEU A 100 -4.02 -6.69 -0.87
CA LEU A 100 -3.87 -5.27 -0.58
C LEU A 100 -4.86 -4.81 0.51
N GLN A 101 -6.14 -5.20 0.41
CA GLN A 101 -7.15 -4.85 1.41
C GLN A 101 -6.82 -5.42 2.78
N ARG A 102 -6.45 -6.70 2.85
CA ARG A 102 -6.09 -7.36 4.11
C ARG A 102 -4.91 -6.70 4.82
N GLU A 103 -3.87 -6.34 4.06
CA GLU A 103 -2.70 -5.68 4.64
C GLU A 103 -3.00 -4.24 5.05
N HIS A 104 -3.91 -3.56 4.35
CA HIS A 104 -4.40 -2.25 4.78
C HIS A 104 -5.16 -2.33 6.11
N ASP A 105 -6.09 -3.25 6.23
CA ASP A 105 -6.88 -3.43 7.46
C ASP A 105 -6.00 -3.83 8.65
N ALA A 106 -4.99 -4.68 8.41
CA ALA A 106 -4.03 -5.08 9.42
C ALA A 106 -3.12 -3.92 9.86
N LEU A 107 -2.64 -3.11 8.91
CA LEU A 107 -1.89 -1.89 9.20
C LEU A 107 -2.72 -0.91 10.05
N ARG A 108 -3.96 -0.69 9.64
CA ARG A 108 -4.87 0.20 10.34
C ARG A 108 -5.05 -0.20 11.80
N ARG A 109 -5.30 -1.48 12.07
CA ARG A 109 -5.38 -2.02 13.44
C ARG A 109 -4.07 -1.84 14.22
N ALA A 110 -2.92 -2.06 13.58
CA ALA A 110 -1.63 -1.88 14.22
C ALA A 110 -1.37 -0.42 14.61
N VAL A 111 -1.75 0.54 13.76
CA VAL A 111 -1.65 1.98 14.06
C VAL A 111 -2.58 2.37 15.20
N GLU A 112 -3.82 1.87 15.21
CA GLU A 112 -4.80 2.14 16.25
C GLU A 112 -4.34 1.65 17.61
N ALA A 113 -3.75 0.47 17.68
CA ALA A 113 -3.25 -0.16 18.90
C ALA A 113 -1.86 0.35 19.33
N PHE A 114 -1.18 1.14 18.50
CA PHE A 114 0.21 1.53 18.78
C PHE A 114 0.29 2.54 19.94
N PRO A 115 1.19 2.30 20.94
CA PRO A 115 1.29 3.17 22.10
C PRO A 115 1.70 4.60 21.70
N ALA A 116 0.89 5.59 22.09
CA ALA A 116 1.09 6.98 21.71
C ALA A 116 2.48 7.53 22.07
N ALA A 117 3.03 7.13 23.21
CA ALA A 117 4.38 7.55 23.67
C ALA A 117 5.53 7.00 22.81
N ARG A 118 5.27 6.05 21.91
CA ARG A 118 6.28 5.46 21.04
C ARG A 118 6.37 6.12 19.67
N TRP A 119 5.40 6.94 19.26
CA TRP A 119 5.38 7.55 17.92
C TRP A 119 6.66 8.36 17.63
N ALA A 120 7.15 9.11 18.59
CA ALA A 120 8.38 9.91 18.49
C ALA A 120 9.68 9.11 18.70
N LYS A 121 9.60 7.79 18.84
CA LYS A 121 10.80 6.93 18.99
C LYS A 121 11.26 6.40 17.65
N LYS A 122 12.58 6.21 17.50
CA LYS A 122 13.16 5.57 16.31
C LYS A 122 12.68 4.12 16.17
N ALA A 123 12.31 3.76 14.95
CA ALA A 123 12.02 2.38 14.60
C ALA A 123 13.34 1.58 14.50
N PRO A 124 13.41 0.37 15.08
CA PRO A 124 14.63 -0.45 15.02
C PRO A 124 15.09 -0.71 13.59
N GLY A 125 16.39 -0.49 13.34
CA GLY A 125 17.01 -0.72 12.03
C GLY A 125 16.59 0.27 10.92
N LYS A 126 15.99 1.41 11.29
CA LYS A 126 15.61 2.47 10.35
C LYS A 126 16.06 3.85 10.85
N PRO A 127 16.36 4.78 9.94
CA PRO A 127 16.67 6.17 10.31
C PRO A 127 15.43 6.97 10.74
N PHE A 128 14.23 6.40 10.58
CA PHE A 128 12.95 7.08 10.76
C PHE A 128 12.32 6.79 12.13
N MET A 129 11.54 7.74 12.63
CA MET A 129 10.64 7.54 13.76
C MET A 129 9.42 6.72 13.34
N PHE A 130 8.73 6.09 14.30
CA PHE A 130 7.53 5.31 14.00
C PHE A 130 6.42 6.15 13.32
N GLU A 131 6.21 7.39 13.77
CA GLU A 131 5.24 8.27 13.11
C GLU A 131 5.63 8.60 11.66
N GLY A 132 6.92 8.71 11.38
CA GLY A 132 7.43 8.92 10.02
C GLY A 132 7.16 7.73 9.12
N LEU A 133 7.23 6.49 9.63
CA LEU A 133 6.86 5.29 8.89
C LEU A 133 5.35 5.26 8.58
N ALA A 134 4.52 5.60 9.56
CA ALA A 134 3.06 5.64 9.38
C ALA A 134 2.62 6.74 8.39
N ARG A 135 3.23 7.93 8.45
CA ARG A 135 3.02 8.99 7.44
C ARG A 135 3.54 8.57 6.07
N GLY A 136 4.70 7.94 6.05
CA GLY A 136 5.34 7.49 4.82
C GLY A 136 4.49 6.50 4.03
N VAL A 137 3.82 5.55 4.69
CA VAL A 137 2.96 4.59 3.99
C VAL A 137 1.69 5.23 3.41
N ALA A 138 1.16 6.27 4.02
CA ALA A 138 0.06 7.05 3.45
C ALA A 138 0.52 7.83 2.20
N ALA A 139 1.66 8.51 2.28
CA ALA A 139 2.24 9.20 1.12
C ALA A 139 2.59 8.24 -0.02
N HIS A 140 3.05 7.03 0.30
CA HIS A 140 3.36 5.97 -0.66
C HIS A 140 2.10 5.49 -1.42
N ASP A 141 0.96 5.35 -0.74
CA ASP A 141 -0.31 5.05 -1.40
C ASP A 141 -0.69 6.12 -2.43
N LEU A 142 -0.55 7.39 -2.08
CA LEU A 142 -0.87 8.50 -2.98
C LEU A 142 0.11 8.59 -4.16
N TYR A 143 1.39 8.34 -3.92
CA TYR A 143 2.39 8.26 -4.97
C TYR A 143 2.02 7.19 -6.01
N HIS A 144 1.62 6.00 -5.58
CA HIS A 144 1.20 4.95 -6.49
C HIS A 144 -0.19 5.18 -7.08
N ALA A 145 -1.11 5.82 -6.38
CA ALA A 145 -2.40 6.22 -6.96
C ALA A 145 -2.20 7.15 -8.17
N GLY A 146 -1.26 8.08 -8.10
CA GLY A 146 -0.88 8.94 -9.21
C GLY A 146 -0.30 8.16 -10.39
N GLN A 147 0.58 7.21 -10.14
CA GLN A 147 1.15 6.33 -11.18
C GLN A 147 0.06 5.47 -11.84
N ILE A 148 -0.84 4.87 -11.08
CA ILE A 148 -1.95 4.08 -11.60
C ILE A 148 -2.86 4.93 -12.49
N GLN A 149 -3.19 6.15 -12.07
CA GLN A 149 -3.99 7.06 -12.88
C GLN A 149 -3.29 7.43 -14.19
N LEU A 150 -1.98 7.62 -14.18
CA LEU A 150 -1.20 7.85 -15.39
C LEU A 150 -1.22 6.63 -16.32
N LEU A 151 -0.95 5.43 -15.78
CA LEU A 151 -0.98 4.18 -16.54
C LEU A 151 -2.35 3.93 -17.19
N LYS A 152 -3.45 4.23 -16.48
CA LYS A 152 -4.81 4.14 -17.05
C LYS A 152 -5.01 5.08 -18.22
N ARG A 153 -4.49 6.31 -18.17
CA ARG A 153 -4.62 7.29 -19.26
C ARG A 153 -3.81 6.89 -20.49
N LEU A 154 -2.66 6.27 -20.29
CA LEU A 154 -1.81 5.82 -21.41
C LEU A 154 -2.39 4.62 -22.18
N GLN A 155 -3.41 3.98 -21.67
CA GLN A 155 -4.12 2.86 -22.31
C GLN A 155 -5.33 3.29 -23.16
N ASN A 156 -5.72 4.57 -23.12
CA ASN A 156 -6.90 5.10 -23.82
C ASN A 156 -6.51 5.83 -25.10
#